data_6b921de5e72da40921d2d85af00dcb26
#
_entry.id   6b921de5e72da40921d2d85af00dcb26
#
_cell.length_a   1.000
_cell.length_b   1.000
_cell.length_c   1.000
_cell.angle_alpha   90.00
_cell.angle_beta   90.00
_cell.angle_gamma   90.00
#
_symmetry.space_group_name_H-M   'P 1'
#
loop_
_entity.id
_entity.type
_entity.pdbx_description
1 polymer ?
#
loop_
_entity_poly.entity_id
_entity_poly.type
_entity_poly.pdbx_seq_one_letter_code
_entity_poly.pdbx_strand_id
1 'polypeptide(L)'
;ADYPSEKLAAIDLDTLTRVLIKWIVDVYHCTPHRGLKGRTPLQVWQEDEAAMAFELPAYPHQLDLMIGHDATRTVFHYGIEYDCLKYNSTLLQSFKHPLKDRPNVDIRVYEHDVSFIDVRDPVHDEFVRVPAVDTDYADGLNRHTHMLVRNLVRQRFKDEWTHQQLREAKRDIQA
;
A
#
# COMPACT_ATOMS: atom_id res chain seq x y z
N ALA A 1 -11.38 -30.79 13.87
CA ALA A 1 -9.99 -31.13 13.55
C ALA A 1 -9.39 -29.94 12.83
N ASP A 2 -8.33 -29.36 13.42
CA ASP A 2 -7.61 -28.26 12.77
C ASP A 2 -6.92 -28.81 11.51
N TYR A 3 -7.24 -28.20 10.39
CA TYR A 3 -6.60 -28.52 9.11
C TYR A 3 -5.17 -27.99 9.12
N PRO A 4 -4.13 -28.83 8.98
CA PRO A 4 -2.73 -28.42 9.11
C PRO A 4 -2.26 -27.71 7.83
N SER A 5 -2.78 -26.53 7.57
CA SER A 5 -2.56 -25.75 6.35
C SER A 5 -1.07 -25.48 6.07
N GLU A 6 -0.28 -25.18 7.09
CA GLU A 6 1.16 -24.91 6.95
C GLU A 6 1.95 -26.13 6.47
N LYS A 7 1.56 -27.35 6.89
CA LYS A 7 2.23 -28.60 6.47
C LYS A 7 1.81 -29.10 5.10
N LEU A 8 0.64 -28.66 4.63
CA LEU A 8 0.04 -29.07 3.36
C LEU A 8 0.15 -27.98 2.27
N ALA A 9 0.64 -26.82 2.61
CA ALA A 9 0.90 -25.77 1.63
C ALA A 9 1.97 -26.25 0.63
N ALA A 10 1.56 -26.45 -0.63
CA ALA A 10 2.41 -26.92 -1.71
C ALA A 10 2.79 -25.82 -2.71
N ILE A 11 2.24 -24.61 -2.53
CA ILE A 11 2.39 -23.49 -3.47
C ILE A 11 2.63 -22.22 -2.65
N ASP A 12 3.63 -21.42 -3.03
CA ASP A 12 3.85 -20.09 -2.47
C ASP A 12 2.81 -19.09 -2.99
N LEU A 13 2.70 -17.93 -2.30
CA LEU A 13 1.68 -16.92 -2.59
C LEU A 13 1.85 -16.32 -3.99
N ASP A 14 3.08 -16.11 -4.44
CA ASP A 14 3.36 -15.53 -5.76
C ASP A 14 2.96 -16.48 -6.88
N THR A 15 3.26 -17.77 -6.72
CA THR A 15 2.84 -18.81 -7.65
C THR A 15 1.32 -18.93 -7.69
N LEU A 16 0.65 -18.92 -6.52
CA LEU A 16 -0.81 -18.93 -6.44
C LEU A 16 -1.42 -17.71 -7.15
N THR A 17 -0.89 -16.54 -6.90
CA THR A 17 -1.34 -15.29 -7.54
C THR A 17 -1.22 -15.38 -9.06
N ARG A 18 -0.07 -15.82 -9.58
CA ARG A 18 0.12 -16.01 -11.03
C ARG A 18 -0.86 -17.01 -11.63
N VAL A 19 -1.06 -18.15 -10.96
CA VAL A 19 -1.99 -19.19 -11.43
C VAL A 19 -3.42 -18.67 -11.44
N LEU A 20 -3.84 -17.94 -10.40
CA LEU A 20 -5.18 -17.34 -10.33
C LEU A 20 -5.38 -16.29 -11.43
N ILE A 21 -4.43 -15.38 -11.63
CA ILE A 21 -4.51 -14.38 -12.71
C ILE A 21 -4.61 -15.08 -14.05
N LYS A 22 -3.75 -16.05 -14.32
CA LYS A 22 -3.77 -16.82 -15.57
C LYS A 22 -5.11 -17.55 -15.75
N TRP A 23 -5.63 -18.19 -14.72
CA TRP A 23 -6.93 -18.86 -14.78
C TRP A 23 -8.07 -17.87 -15.05
N ILE A 24 -8.07 -16.70 -14.38
CA ILE A 24 -9.08 -15.65 -14.59
C ILE A 24 -9.05 -15.17 -16.05
N VAL A 25 -7.86 -14.83 -16.55
CA VAL A 25 -7.70 -14.25 -17.90
C VAL A 25 -7.95 -15.27 -19.00
N ASP A 26 -7.31 -16.45 -18.92
CA ASP A 26 -7.32 -17.43 -20.02
C ASP A 26 -8.56 -18.34 -20.00
N VAL A 27 -9.13 -18.58 -18.82
CA VAL A 27 -10.23 -19.54 -18.68
C VAL A 27 -11.53 -18.85 -18.32
N TYR A 28 -11.60 -18.16 -17.17
CA TYR A 28 -12.83 -17.58 -16.65
C TYR A 28 -13.40 -16.50 -17.61
N HIS A 29 -12.57 -15.54 -18.03
CA HIS A 29 -13.00 -14.48 -18.94
C HIS A 29 -13.40 -15.00 -20.33
N CYS A 30 -12.88 -16.16 -20.75
CA CYS A 30 -13.12 -16.74 -22.06
C CYS A 30 -14.20 -17.84 -22.07
N THR A 31 -14.76 -18.19 -20.90
CA THR A 31 -15.79 -19.23 -20.79
C THR A 31 -17.19 -18.60 -20.80
N PRO A 32 -18.16 -19.15 -21.59
CA PRO A 32 -19.54 -18.68 -21.58
C PRO A 32 -20.23 -18.92 -20.23
N HIS A 33 -20.91 -17.90 -19.70
CA HIS A 33 -21.64 -17.98 -18.44
C HIS A 33 -23.14 -17.89 -18.61
N ARG A 34 -23.89 -18.75 -17.89
CA ARG A 34 -25.35 -18.73 -17.91
C ARG A 34 -25.94 -17.38 -17.47
N GLY A 35 -25.35 -16.74 -16.45
CA GLY A 35 -25.75 -15.43 -15.96
C GLY A 35 -25.57 -14.29 -16.98
N LEU A 36 -24.69 -14.48 -17.96
CA LEU A 36 -24.47 -13.55 -19.07
C LEU A 36 -25.17 -13.98 -20.37
N LYS A 37 -26.23 -14.79 -20.26
CA LYS A 37 -27.01 -15.31 -21.40
C LYS A 37 -26.15 -16.09 -22.41
N GLY A 38 -25.16 -16.84 -21.93
CA GLY A 38 -24.25 -17.63 -22.77
C GLY A 38 -23.08 -16.83 -23.38
N ARG A 39 -22.93 -15.55 -23.05
CA ARG A 39 -21.76 -14.75 -23.43
C ARG A 39 -20.62 -14.96 -22.45
N THR A 40 -19.39 -14.66 -22.88
CA THR A 40 -18.21 -14.66 -22.02
C THR A 40 -18.10 -13.31 -21.28
N PRO A 41 -17.51 -13.26 -20.07
CA PRO A 41 -17.20 -11.99 -19.39
C PRO A 41 -16.41 -11.03 -20.29
N LEU A 42 -15.44 -11.55 -21.06
CA LEU A 42 -14.64 -10.74 -21.98
C LEU A 42 -15.50 -10.06 -23.08
N GLN A 43 -16.45 -10.80 -23.67
CA GLN A 43 -17.35 -10.21 -24.68
C GLN A 43 -18.20 -9.09 -24.10
N VAL A 44 -18.79 -9.30 -22.90
CA VAL A 44 -19.60 -8.27 -22.24
C VAL A 44 -18.76 -7.05 -21.91
N TRP A 45 -17.55 -7.25 -21.39
CA TRP A 45 -16.62 -6.15 -21.10
C TRP A 45 -16.29 -5.33 -22.34
N GLN A 46 -15.95 -5.99 -23.46
CA GLN A 46 -15.60 -5.32 -24.73
C GLN A 46 -16.77 -4.53 -25.33
N GLU A 47 -17.99 -5.05 -25.20
CA GLU A 47 -19.21 -4.33 -25.64
C GLU A 47 -19.44 -3.06 -24.79
N ASP A 48 -19.28 -3.16 -23.47
CA ASP A 48 -19.44 -2.03 -22.55
C ASP A 48 -18.30 -1.00 -22.70
N GLU A 49 -17.06 -1.46 -22.89
CA GLU A 49 -15.90 -0.59 -23.13
C GLU A 49 -16.07 0.24 -24.39
N ALA A 50 -16.61 -0.36 -25.47
CA ALA A 50 -16.90 0.35 -26.70
C ALA A 50 -18.03 1.39 -26.57
N ALA A 51 -18.94 1.18 -25.60
CA ALA A 51 -20.05 2.08 -25.30
C ALA A 51 -19.71 3.20 -24.30
N MET A 52 -18.70 3.00 -23.47
CA MET A 52 -18.28 3.94 -22.44
C MET A 52 -16.89 4.49 -22.76
N ALA A 53 -16.78 5.82 -22.86
CA ALA A 53 -15.48 6.48 -22.88
C ALA A 53 -14.92 6.49 -21.46
N PHE A 54 -14.07 5.52 -21.10
CA PHE A 54 -13.32 5.54 -19.84
C PHE A 54 -12.15 6.49 -19.96
N GLU A 55 -12.23 7.62 -19.31
CA GLU A 55 -11.06 8.47 -19.11
C GLU A 55 -10.24 7.91 -17.92
N LEU A 56 -9.16 7.23 -18.24
CA LEU A 56 -8.18 6.88 -17.21
C LEU A 56 -7.46 8.14 -16.74
N PRO A 57 -7.13 8.24 -15.43
CA PRO A 57 -6.32 9.34 -14.93
C PRO A 57 -5.03 9.48 -15.73
N ALA A 58 -4.66 10.71 -16.05
CA ALA A 58 -3.46 11.01 -16.86
C ALA A 58 -2.16 10.51 -16.23
N TYR A 59 -2.16 10.36 -14.90
CA TYR A 59 -0.99 9.94 -14.14
C TYR A 59 -1.33 8.78 -13.20
N PRO A 60 -0.49 7.72 -13.13
CA PRO A 60 -0.67 6.58 -12.21
C PRO A 60 -0.82 6.99 -10.73
N HIS A 61 -0.13 8.06 -10.31
CA HIS A 61 -0.24 8.60 -8.95
C HIS A 61 -1.68 9.00 -8.56
N GLN A 62 -2.50 9.43 -9.51
CA GLN A 62 -3.91 9.74 -9.23
C GLN A 62 -4.72 8.48 -8.88
N LEU A 63 -4.38 7.33 -9.43
CA LEU A 63 -4.98 6.04 -9.05
C LEU A 63 -4.58 5.66 -7.62
N ASP A 64 -3.30 5.83 -7.27
CA ASP A 64 -2.84 5.60 -5.90
C ASP A 64 -3.66 6.45 -4.92
N LEU A 65 -3.85 7.74 -5.21
CA LEU A 65 -4.63 8.63 -4.34
C LEU A 65 -6.08 8.16 -4.13
N MET A 66 -6.68 7.47 -5.10
CA MET A 66 -8.06 6.96 -4.98
C MET A 66 -8.17 5.76 -4.03
N ILE A 67 -7.12 4.95 -3.91
CA ILE A 67 -7.10 3.74 -3.08
C ILE A 67 -6.45 3.96 -1.71
N GLY A 68 -5.85 5.14 -1.48
CA GLY A 68 -5.23 5.50 -0.21
C GLY A 68 -6.25 5.71 0.90
N HIS A 69 -5.87 5.37 2.13
CA HIS A 69 -6.65 5.66 3.33
C HIS A 69 -6.30 7.03 3.89
N ASP A 70 -7.33 7.81 4.23
CA ASP A 70 -7.15 9.14 4.81
C ASP A 70 -6.76 9.05 6.29
N ALA A 71 -5.81 9.87 6.70
CA ALA A 71 -5.44 10.09 8.08
C ALA A 71 -4.95 11.54 8.26
N THR A 72 -4.99 12.03 9.50
CA THR A 72 -4.46 13.37 9.84
C THR A 72 -3.29 13.21 10.80
N ARG A 73 -2.15 13.88 10.52
CA ARG A 73 -0.94 13.79 11.34
C ARG A 73 -0.28 15.16 11.50
N THR A 74 0.47 15.29 12.59
CA THR A 74 1.26 16.48 12.86
C THR A 74 2.61 16.42 12.15
N VAL A 75 3.03 17.53 11.56
CA VAL A 75 4.36 17.68 10.95
C VAL A 75 5.35 18.13 12.02
N PHE A 76 6.30 17.28 12.37
CA PHE A 76 7.39 17.58 13.31
C PHE A 76 8.65 18.07 12.57
N HIS A 77 9.67 18.50 13.33
CA HIS A 77 10.96 18.89 12.76
C HIS A 77 11.68 17.75 12.01
N TYR A 78 11.37 16.51 12.37
CA TYR A 78 11.90 15.29 11.73
C TYR A 78 10.97 14.71 10.65
N GLY A 79 9.84 15.33 10.38
CA GLY A 79 8.82 14.87 9.43
C GLY A 79 7.52 14.44 10.07
N ILE A 80 6.81 13.55 9.41
CA ILE A 80 5.56 12.92 9.87
C ILE A 80 5.87 11.51 10.36
N GLU A 81 5.23 11.11 11.46
CA GLU A 81 5.29 9.74 11.95
C GLU A 81 3.93 9.06 11.74
N TYR A 82 3.98 7.89 11.08
CA TYR A 82 2.82 7.02 10.90
C TYR A 82 3.23 5.55 11.06
N ASP A 83 2.49 4.79 11.86
CA ASP A 83 2.77 3.37 12.18
C ASP A 83 4.23 3.10 12.59
N CYS A 84 4.85 4.02 13.35
CA CYS A 84 6.26 3.99 13.77
C CYS A 84 7.28 4.14 12.62
N LEU A 85 6.85 4.51 11.43
CA LEU A 85 7.71 4.95 10.34
C LEU A 85 7.75 6.48 10.28
N LYS A 86 8.91 7.00 9.94
CA LYS A 86 9.11 8.45 9.74
C LYS A 86 9.19 8.75 8.26
N TYR A 87 8.46 9.78 7.85
CA TYR A 87 8.39 10.26 6.47
C TYR A 87 8.86 11.70 6.43
N ASN A 88 9.78 12.04 5.53
CA ASN A 88 10.30 13.40 5.44
C ASN A 88 10.77 13.72 4.01
N SER A 89 10.64 15.00 3.64
CA SER A 89 11.19 15.57 2.42
C SER A 89 11.44 17.05 2.61
N THR A 90 12.27 17.62 1.75
CA THR A 90 12.54 19.06 1.75
C THR A 90 11.25 19.88 1.55
N LEU A 91 10.36 19.38 0.68
CA LEU A 91 9.09 20.02 0.41
C LEU A 91 8.15 19.97 1.62
N LEU A 92 8.07 18.83 2.34
CA LEU A 92 7.29 18.72 3.57
C LEU A 92 7.74 19.75 4.63
N GLN A 93 9.05 20.00 4.73
CA GLN A 93 9.56 20.98 5.69
C GLN A 93 9.16 22.41 5.36
N SER A 94 8.91 22.73 4.08
CA SER A 94 8.41 24.07 3.69
C SER A 94 6.96 24.31 4.13
N PHE A 95 6.16 23.26 4.36
CA PHE A 95 4.77 23.38 4.85
C PHE A 95 4.67 23.95 6.27
N LYS A 96 5.75 23.93 7.04
CA LYS A 96 5.76 24.48 8.40
C LYS A 96 5.53 25.99 8.46
N HIS A 97 5.97 26.74 7.46
CA HIS A 97 5.87 28.20 7.47
C HIS A 97 4.42 28.71 7.41
N PRO A 98 3.52 28.17 6.58
CA PRO A 98 2.11 28.56 6.58
C PRO A 98 1.31 27.99 7.75
N LEU A 99 1.77 26.90 8.36
CA LEU A 99 1.08 26.19 9.46
C LEU A 99 1.71 26.60 10.80
N LYS A 100 1.14 27.61 11.46
CA LYS A 100 1.57 28.06 12.79
C LYS A 100 1.43 26.93 13.83
N ASP A 101 2.21 26.95 14.88
CA ASP A 101 2.16 26.23 16.20
C ASP A 101 1.56 24.80 16.34
N ARG A 102 1.34 24.01 15.40
CA ARG A 102 1.07 22.54 15.32
C ARG A 102 0.42 22.25 13.97
N PRO A 103 1.21 22.09 12.95
CA PRO A 103 0.70 21.83 11.62
C PRO A 103 0.16 20.40 11.51
N ASN A 104 -1.14 20.25 11.65
CA ASN A 104 -1.81 19.03 11.25
C ASN A 104 -2.07 19.09 9.73
N VAL A 105 -1.71 18.03 9.05
CA VAL A 105 -1.93 17.86 7.62
C VAL A 105 -2.67 16.56 7.36
N ASP A 106 -3.47 16.56 6.33
CA ASP A 106 -4.10 15.34 5.84
C ASP A 106 -3.08 14.54 5.04
N ILE A 107 -3.06 13.25 5.31
CA ILE A 107 -2.16 12.31 4.63
C ILE A 107 -2.96 11.17 4.02
N ARG A 108 -2.46 10.58 2.95
CA ARG A 108 -2.91 9.31 2.40
C ARG A 108 -1.86 8.25 2.59
N VAL A 109 -2.28 7.10 3.10
CA VAL A 109 -1.44 5.94 3.40
C VAL A 109 -1.95 4.73 2.63
N TYR A 110 -1.07 3.81 2.32
CA TYR A 110 -1.32 2.69 1.41
C TYR A 110 -1.07 1.35 2.09
N GLU A 111 -2.01 0.40 1.91
CA GLU A 111 -1.85 -0.95 2.46
C GLU A 111 -0.77 -1.76 1.73
N HIS A 112 -0.60 -1.51 0.45
CA HIS A 112 0.30 -2.28 -0.40
C HIS A 112 1.75 -1.79 -0.35
N ASP A 113 2.01 -0.55 0.08
CA ASP A 113 3.35 0.04 0.10
C ASP A 113 3.50 1.07 1.23
N VAL A 114 4.44 0.84 2.14
CA VAL A 114 4.77 1.75 3.23
C VAL A 114 6.01 2.62 2.97
N SER A 115 6.58 2.55 1.77
CA SER A 115 7.78 3.31 1.42
C SER A 115 7.51 4.81 1.26
N PHE A 116 6.26 5.22 1.13
CA PHE A 116 5.85 6.61 1.02
C PHE A 116 4.45 6.85 1.61
N ILE A 117 4.16 8.11 1.85
CA ILE A 117 2.81 8.65 2.07
C ILE A 117 2.58 9.83 1.14
N ASP A 118 1.34 10.14 0.83
CA ASP A 118 1.00 11.38 0.15
C ASP A 118 0.43 12.36 1.16
N VAL A 119 0.94 13.58 1.18
CA VAL A 119 0.62 14.64 2.14
C VAL A 119 -0.06 15.80 1.40
N ARG A 120 -1.19 16.26 1.90
CA ARG A 120 -1.92 17.39 1.32
C ARG A 120 -1.18 18.69 1.61
N ASP A 121 -0.78 19.40 0.55
CA ASP A 121 -0.20 20.74 0.66
C ASP A 121 -1.28 21.70 1.15
N PRO A 122 -1.07 22.38 2.28
CA PRO A 122 -2.05 23.31 2.84
C PRO A 122 -2.23 24.59 2.02
N VAL A 123 -1.34 24.88 1.06
CA VAL A 123 -1.37 26.09 0.24
C VAL A 123 -2.00 25.82 -1.12
N HIS A 124 -1.56 24.76 -1.79
CA HIS A 124 -1.99 24.45 -3.16
C HIS A 124 -3.12 23.44 -3.23
N ASP A 125 -3.46 22.80 -2.11
CA ASP A 125 -4.53 21.79 -2.00
C ASP A 125 -4.28 20.52 -2.85
N GLU A 126 -3.01 20.23 -3.15
CA GLU A 126 -2.56 19.07 -3.90
C GLU A 126 -1.85 18.07 -3.01
N PHE A 127 -1.90 16.78 -3.37
CA PHE A 127 -1.16 15.75 -2.66
C PHE A 127 0.27 15.63 -3.19
N VAL A 128 1.23 15.64 -2.26
CA VAL A 128 2.66 15.53 -2.54
C VAL A 128 3.21 14.27 -1.90
N ARG A 129 3.93 13.48 -2.68
CA ARG A 129 4.56 12.24 -2.21
C ARG A 129 5.76 12.52 -1.32
N VAL A 130 5.74 11.91 -0.13
CA VAL A 130 6.79 12.03 0.88
C VAL A 130 7.33 10.64 1.21
N PRO A 131 8.60 10.35 0.93
CA PRO A 131 9.20 9.05 1.15
C PRO A 131 9.45 8.77 2.63
N ALA A 132 9.52 7.49 2.98
CA ALA A 132 10.02 7.05 4.27
C ALA A 132 11.50 7.42 4.43
N VAL A 133 11.89 7.81 5.63
CA VAL A 133 13.30 8.15 5.95
C VAL A 133 14.19 6.91 5.91
N ASP A 134 13.68 5.76 6.36
CA ASP A 134 14.36 4.47 6.27
C ASP A 134 13.91 3.73 5.01
N THR A 135 14.45 4.14 3.87
CA THR A 135 14.12 3.55 2.57
C THR A 135 14.50 2.07 2.47
N ASP A 136 15.65 1.66 3.04
CA ASP A 136 16.10 0.26 3.02
C ASP A 136 15.14 -0.69 3.73
N TYR A 137 14.50 -0.19 4.79
CA TYR A 137 13.48 -0.94 5.50
C TYR A 137 12.15 -0.94 4.76
N ALA A 138 11.70 0.24 4.31
CA ALA A 138 10.34 0.46 3.81
C ALA A 138 10.14 -0.05 2.38
N ASP A 139 11.20 -0.11 1.57
CA ASP A 139 11.12 -0.50 0.15
C ASP A 139 10.56 -1.91 -0.02
N GLY A 140 9.55 -2.03 -0.91
CA GLY A 140 8.85 -3.29 -1.20
C GLY A 140 8.06 -3.87 -0.02
N LEU A 141 7.81 -3.09 1.04
CA LEU A 141 7.13 -3.56 2.24
C LEU A 141 5.67 -3.11 2.24
N ASN A 142 4.74 -4.07 2.33
CA ASN A 142 3.34 -3.76 2.56
C ASN A 142 3.04 -3.55 4.06
N ARG A 143 1.94 -2.87 4.35
CA ARG A 143 1.55 -2.53 5.71
C ARG A 143 1.32 -3.75 6.59
N HIS A 144 0.72 -4.82 6.05
CA HIS A 144 0.48 -6.05 6.80
C HIS A 144 1.80 -6.65 7.31
N THR A 145 2.79 -6.82 6.43
CA THR A 145 4.13 -7.33 6.80
C THR A 145 4.82 -6.39 7.79
N HIS A 146 4.70 -5.07 7.60
CA HIS A 146 5.21 -4.09 8.55
C HIS A 146 4.62 -4.28 9.96
N MET A 147 3.32 -4.49 10.06
CA MET A 147 2.65 -4.75 11.34
C MET A 147 3.12 -6.05 12.00
N LEU A 148 3.36 -7.11 11.21
CA LEU A 148 3.93 -8.36 11.74
C LEU A 148 5.35 -8.15 12.28
N VAL A 149 6.22 -7.47 11.51
CA VAL A 149 7.59 -7.11 11.95
C VAL A 149 7.55 -6.32 13.25
N ARG A 150 6.70 -5.30 13.31
CA ARG A 150 6.53 -4.45 14.48
C ARG A 150 6.07 -5.23 15.72
N ASN A 151 5.10 -6.13 15.55
CA ASN A 151 4.62 -6.98 16.64
C ASN A 151 5.73 -7.92 17.14
N LEU A 152 6.51 -8.51 16.23
CA LEU A 152 7.65 -9.36 16.58
C LEU A 152 8.72 -8.61 17.38
N VAL A 153 9.07 -7.40 16.92
CA VAL A 153 10.05 -6.54 17.61
C VAL A 153 9.54 -6.14 19.00
N ARG A 154 8.26 -5.77 19.09
CA ARG A 154 7.64 -5.41 20.37
C ARG A 154 7.61 -6.57 21.38
N GLN A 155 7.37 -7.79 20.91
CA GLN A 155 7.44 -8.99 21.76
C GLN A 155 8.87 -9.28 22.24
N ARG A 156 9.89 -9.08 21.38
CA ARG A 156 11.30 -9.37 21.72
C ARG A 156 11.94 -8.30 22.59
N PHE A 157 11.64 -7.01 22.35
CA PHE A 157 12.38 -5.87 22.90
C PHE A 157 11.51 -4.93 23.76
N LYS A 158 10.24 -5.26 23.98
CA LYS A 158 9.24 -4.41 24.65
C LYS A 158 9.10 -3.07 23.92
N ASP A 159 9.20 -1.93 24.65
CA ASP A 159 9.00 -0.60 24.08
C ASP A 159 10.33 0.12 23.67
N GLU A 160 11.48 -0.48 23.95
CA GLU A 160 12.79 0.06 23.60
C GLU A 160 13.40 -0.69 22.40
N TRP A 161 13.08 -0.25 21.20
CA TRP A 161 13.62 -0.83 19.97
C TRP A 161 14.12 0.23 19.00
N THR A 162 15.07 -0.17 18.15
CA THR A 162 15.73 0.67 17.17
C THR A 162 15.32 0.30 15.72
N HIS A 163 15.55 1.21 14.77
CA HIS A 163 15.35 0.91 13.35
C HIS A 163 16.18 -0.30 12.87
N GLN A 164 17.36 -0.55 13.47
CA GLN A 164 18.17 -1.72 13.13
C GLN A 164 17.45 -3.03 13.46
N GLN A 165 16.78 -3.09 14.62
CA GLN A 165 16.00 -4.27 15.04
C GLN A 165 14.78 -4.53 14.16
N LEU A 166 14.16 -3.46 13.61
CA LEU A 166 13.12 -3.61 12.59
C LEU A 166 13.66 -4.26 11.31
N ARG A 167 14.85 -3.83 10.84
CA ARG A 167 15.49 -4.41 9.65
C ARG A 167 15.87 -5.88 9.86
N GLU A 168 16.38 -6.23 11.04
CA GLU A 168 16.70 -7.62 11.40
C GLU A 168 15.44 -8.48 11.43
N ALA A 169 14.38 -8.02 12.10
CA ALA A 169 13.10 -8.74 12.16
C ALA A 169 12.42 -8.86 10.78
N LYS A 170 12.56 -7.87 9.89
CA LYS A 170 12.10 -7.97 8.48
C LYS A 170 12.78 -9.15 7.78
N ARG A 171 14.11 -9.29 7.93
CA ARG A 171 14.87 -10.40 7.33
C ARG A 171 14.42 -11.76 7.87
N ASP A 172 14.17 -11.85 9.18
CA ASP A 172 13.70 -13.09 9.83
C ASP A 172 12.33 -13.55 9.29
N ILE A 173 11.47 -12.62 8.87
CA ILE A 173 10.14 -12.92 8.32
C ILE A 173 10.20 -13.27 6.82
N GLN A 174 11.18 -12.74 6.09
CA GLN A 174 11.33 -12.93 4.65
C GLN A 174 12.25 -14.13 4.28
N ALA A 175 12.92 -14.74 5.26
CA ALA A 175 13.76 -15.94 5.10
C ALA A 175 12.94 -17.23 5.19
#